data_bc29c39676fcfdb70c9502b6fa5f9a3f
#
_entry.id   bc29c39676fcfdb70c9502b6fa5f9a3f
#
_cell.length_a   1.000
_cell.length_b   1.000
_cell.length_c   1.000
_cell.angle_alpha   90.00
_cell.angle_beta   90.00
_cell.angle_gamma   90.00
#
_symmetry.space_group_name_H-M   'P 1'
#
loop_
_entity.id
_entity.type
_entity.pdbx_description
1 polymer ?
#
loop_
_entity_poly.entity_id
_entity_poly.type
_entity_poly.pdbx_seq_one_letter_code
_entity_poly.pdbx_strand_id
1 'polypeptide(L)'
;MTILVTRPSPAGEELVSRLRALGQEAWSFPLIEFCPGQELPQLPALLDALKPDDLLFALSKHAVSFANAHLQRLGHRWPRAVEAFAIGRTTALALHQVSGLHIHYPRDREISEVLLQLPELKNVAGKRALILRGNGGRELLGEALTERGAAVTFCECYQRSAKIYDGTQEAHRWHTRGITTLVVTSGEMLRQLHDLMPPWYRANWLLRCRLVVVSERLATLARELGWQNILVADNADNDALLRALQSLLHGKPQ
;
A
#
# COMPACT_ATOMS: atom_id res chain seq x y z
N MET A 1 -12.91 -13.93 20.13
CA MET A 1 -12.90 -12.96 19.01
C MET A 1 -12.27 -13.64 17.81
N THR A 2 -12.96 -13.72 16.69
CA THR A 2 -12.46 -14.28 15.44
C THR A 2 -12.33 -13.15 14.42
N ILE A 3 -11.13 -12.96 13.89
CA ILE A 3 -10.71 -11.75 13.17
C ILE A 3 -10.51 -12.05 11.69
N LEU A 4 -11.11 -11.23 10.84
CA LEU A 4 -10.89 -11.25 9.39
C LEU A 4 -10.06 -10.03 8.98
N VAL A 5 -8.87 -10.27 8.44
CA VAL A 5 -7.91 -9.24 8.02
C VAL A 5 -7.97 -9.11 6.51
N THR A 6 -8.35 -7.92 6.02
CA THR A 6 -8.55 -7.67 4.59
C THR A 6 -7.34 -7.02 3.90
N ARG A 7 -6.26 -6.79 4.64
CA ARG A 7 -5.05 -6.18 4.08
C ARG A 7 -4.46 -7.03 2.95
N PRO A 8 -3.91 -6.39 1.90
CA PRO A 8 -3.20 -7.12 0.86
C PRO A 8 -1.92 -7.78 1.37
N SER A 9 -1.48 -8.80 0.66
CA SER A 9 -0.22 -9.51 0.92
C SER A 9 1.00 -8.56 0.75
N PRO A 10 2.05 -8.67 1.54
CA PRO A 10 2.29 -9.62 2.64
C PRO A 10 1.78 -9.13 4.01
N ALA A 11 1.36 -7.87 4.13
CA ALA A 11 1.02 -7.25 5.41
C ALA A 11 -0.17 -7.94 6.10
N GLY A 12 -1.14 -8.43 5.33
CA GLY A 12 -2.30 -9.14 5.86
C GLY A 12 -1.92 -10.45 6.54
N GLU A 13 -1.13 -11.28 5.88
CA GLU A 13 -0.67 -12.55 6.41
C GLU A 13 0.27 -12.37 7.61
N GLU A 14 1.10 -11.35 7.59
CA GLU A 14 1.96 -10.99 8.73
C GLU A 14 1.13 -10.65 9.97
N LEU A 15 0.09 -9.82 9.83
CA LEU A 15 -0.81 -9.49 10.93
C LEU A 15 -1.54 -10.74 11.45
N VAL A 16 -2.05 -11.57 10.55
CA VAL A 16 -2.71 -12.84 10.91
C VAL A 16 -1.76 -13.75 11.70
N SER A 17 -0.53 -13.90 11.24
CA SER A 17 0.49 -14.71 11.93
C SER A 17 0.76 -14.20 13.35
N ARG A 18 0.90 -12.89 13.51
CA ARG A 18 1.11 -12.26 14.83
C ARG A 18 -0.10 -12.43 15.76
N LEU A 19 -1.31 -12.32 15.24
CA LEU A 19 -2.54 -12.55 16.00
C LEU A 19 -2.66 -14.01 16.46
N ARG A 20 -2.37 -14.95 15.59
CA ARG A 20 -2.37 -16.38 15.91
C ARG A 20 -1.33 -16.72 16.97
N ALA A 21 -0.15 -16.12 16.91
CA ALA A 21 0.88 -16.27 17.95
C ALA A 21 0.43 -15.79 19.33
N LEU A 22 -0.55 -14.88 19.38
CA LEU A 22 -1.18 -14.41 20.61
C LEU A 22 -2.42 -15.24 21.02
N GLY A 23 -2.67 -16.36 20.36
CA GLY A 23 -3.80 -17.24 20.66
C GLY A 23 -5.13 -16.79 20.07
N GLN A 24 -5.12 -15.83 19.13
CA GLN A 24 -6.35 -15.35 18.49
C GLN A 24 -6.63 -16.12 17.21
N GLU A 25 -7.91 -16.42 16.95
CA GLU A 25 -8.33 -16.90 15.65
C GLU A 25 -8.35 -15.73 14.65
N ALA A 26 -7.53 -15.81 13.64
CA ALA A 26 -7.44 -14.78 12.61
C ALA A 26 -7.26 -15.42 11.23
N TRP A 27 -7.86 -14.79 10.22
CA TRP A 27 -7.86 -15.24 8.84
C TRP A 27 -7.52 -14.09 7.90
N SER A 28 -6.79 -14.39 6.84
CA SER A 28 -6.50 -13.43 5.77
C SER A 28 -7.55 -13.54 4.67
N PHE A 29 -8.11 -12.38 4.31
CA PHE A 29 -9.05 -12.23 3.19
C PHE A 29 -8.70 -10.97 2.40
N PRO A 30 -7.59 -11.00 1.65
CA PRO A 30 -7.14 -9.81 0.93
C PRO A 30 -8.14 -9.42 -0.14
N LEU A 31 -8.58 -8.15 -0.11
CA LEU A 31 -9.53 -7.60 -1.08
C LEU A 31 -8.82 -6.95 -2.28
N ILE A 32 -7.55 -6.62 -2.11
CA ILE A 32 -6.68 -6.02 -3.11
C ILE A 32 -5.48 -6.93 -3.31
N GLU A 33 -5.03 -7.07 -4.55
CA GLU A 33 -3.78 -7.75 -4.88
C GLU A 33 -2.85 -6.86 -5.67
N PHE A 34 -1.56 -7.13 -5.56
CA PHE A 34 -0.50 -6.51 -6.33
C PHE A 34 0.09 -7.53 -7.29
N CYS A 35 0.19 -7.17 -8.56
CA CYS A 35 0.74 -8.00 -9.63
C CYS A 35 1.84 -7.25 -10.36
N PRO A 36 2.76 -7.94 -11.08
CA PRO A 36 3.75 -7.28 -11.92
C PRO A 36 3.09 -6.35 -12.92
N GLY A 37 3.66 -5.16 -13.09
CA GLY A 37 3.20 -4.17 -14.07
C GLY A 37 3.57 -4.56 -15.50
N GLN A 38 2.79 -4.08 -16.45
CA GLN A 38 3.01 -4.36 -17.88
C GLN A 38 4.28 -3.70 -18.42
N GLU A 39 4.77 -2.66 -17.75
CA GLU A 39 5.97 -1.93 -18.19
C GLU A 39 7.28 -2.46 -17.58
N LEU A 40 7.22 -3.44 -16.67
CA LEU A 40 8.42 -4.06 -16.10
C LEU A 40 9.42 -4.57 -17.15
N PRO A 41 9.01 -5.20 -18.26
CA PRO A 41 9.95 -5.62 -19.30
C PRO A 41 10.81 -4.50 -19.87
N GLN A 42 10.35 -3.25 -19.82
CA GLN A 42 11.07 -2.07 -20.30
C GLN A 42 12.08 -1.53 -19.28
N LEU A 43 11.96 -1.92 -18.01
CA LEU A 43 12.75 -1.35 -16.91
C LEU A 43 14.27 -1.44 -17.13
N PRO A 44 14.85 -2.58 -17.54
CA PRO A 44 16.29 -2.67 -17.75
C PRO A 44 16.80 -1.64 -18.77
N ALA A 45 16.12 -1.50 -19.89
CA ALA A 45 16.49 -0.53 -20.93
C ALA A 45 16.32 0.92 -20.44
N LEU A 46 15.27 1.21 -19.66
CA LEU A 46 15.04 2.54 -19.09
C LEU A 46 16.13 2.93 -18.09
N LEU A 47 16.57 1.98 -17.26
CA LEU A 47 17.68 2.19 -16.32
C LEU A 47 19.00 2.40 -17.06
N ASP A 48 19.28 1.62 -18.10
CA ASP A 48 20.51 1.73 -18.88
C ASP A 48 20.59 3.04 -19.67
N ALA A 49 19.45 3.64 -19.99
CA ALA A 49 19.38 4.93 -20.68
C ALA A 49 19.72 6.13 -19.76
N LEU A 50 19.71 5.94 -18.43
CA LEU A 50 20.08 7.00 -17.49
C LEU A 50 21.58 7.26 -17.54
N LYS A 51 21.93 8.54 -17.64
CA LYS A 51 23.32 9.02 -17.59
C LYS A 51 23.68 9.40 -16.14
N PRO A 52 24.97 9.60 -15.84
CA PRO A 52 25.37 10.21 -14.55
C PRO A 52 24.58 11.50 -14.30
N ASP A 53 24.15 11.68 -13.06
CA ASP A 53 23.34 12.80 -12.58
C ASP A 53 21.90 12.86 -13.10
N ASP A 54 21.45 11.91 -13.88
CA ASP A 54 20.03 11.73 -14.17
C ASP A 54 19.27 11.28 -12.91
N LEU A 55 17.94 11.37 -12.95
CA LEU A 55 17.09 11.24 -11.79
C LEU A 55 16.33 9.90 -11.78
N LEU A 56 16.34 9.22 -10.65
CA LEU A 56 15.55 8.00 -10.42
C LEU A 56 14.63 8.21 -9.22
N PHE A 57 13.35 7.98 -9.40
CA PHE A 57 12.32 8.12 -8.37
C PHE A 57 11.64 6.79 -8.07
N ALA A 58 11.37 6.52 -6.81
CA ALA A 58 10.47 5.47 -6.38
C ALA A 58 9.32 6.06 -5.57
N LEU A 59 8.08 5.83 -6.00
CA LEU A 59 6.89 6.41 -5.37
C LEU A 59 6.19 5.48 -4.38
N SER A 60 6.63 4.22 -4.30
CA SER A 60 6.10 3.28 -3.32
C SER A 60 7.09 2.14 -3.06
N LYS A 61 6.96 1.52 -1.90
CA LYS A 61 7.71 0.32 -1.55
C LYS A 61 7.43 -0.83 -2.52
N HIS A 62 6.19 -0.96 -3.00
CA HIS A 62 5.80 -1.98 -3.98
C HIS A 62 6.52 -1.78 -5.32
N ALA A 63 6.67 -0.54 -5.80
CA ALA A 63 7.43 -0.26 -7.01
C ALA A 63 8.87 -0.75 -6.89
N VAL A 64 9.52 -0.50 -5.76
CA VAL A 64 10.88 -1.00 -5.48
C VAL A 64 10.92 -2.53 -5.47
N SER A 65 10.00 -3.18 -4.78
CA SER A 65 9.97 -4.65 -4.64
C SER A 65 9.78 -5.35 -5.99
N PHE A 66 8.82 -4.90 -6.79
CA PHE A 66 8.56 -5.48 -8.11
C PHE A 66 9.69 -5.19 -9.10
N ALA A 67 10.23 -3.97 -9.08
CA ALA A 67 11.39 -3.61 -9.90
C ALA A 67 12.61 -4.48 -9.56
N ASN A 68 12.94 -4.59 -8.28
CA ASN A 68 14.09 -5.39 -7.83
C ASN A 68 13.95 -6.87 -8.15
N ALA A 69 12.78 -7.46 -7.91
CA ALA A 69 12.52 -8.87 -8.26
C ALA A 69 12.72 -9.13 -9.76
N HIS A 70 12.25 -8.21 -10.60
CA HIS A 70 12.43 -8.30 -12.05
C HIS A 70 13.91 -8.21 -12.46
N LEU A 71 14.64 -7.24 -11.91
CA LEU A 71 16.07 -7.06 -12.19
C LEU A 71 16.89 -8.25 -11.71
N GLN A 72 16.63 -8.78 -10.51
CA GLN A 72 17.33 -9.96 -9.98
C GLN A 72 17.13 -11.19 -10.87
N ARG A 73 15.92 -11.42 -11.34
CA ARG A 73 15.61 -12.55 -12.23
C ARG A 73 16.40 -12.48 -13.55
N LEU A 74 16.68 -11.27 -14.04
CA LEU A 74 17.43 -11.03 -15.26
C LEU A 74 18.95 -10.88 -15.03
N GLY A 75 19.41 -10.86 -13.77
CA GLY A 75 20.80 -10.56 -13.43
C GLY A 75 21.21 -9.12 -13.77
N HIS A 76 20.24 -8.21 -13.87
CA HIS A 76 20.47 -6.78 -14.18
C HIS A 76 20.69 -5.98 -12.90
N ARG A 77 21.64 -5.06 -12.92
CA ARG A 77 22.00 -4.23 -11.76
C ARG A 77 21.27 -2.89 -11.77
N TRP A 78 21.08 -2.33 -10.57
CA TRP A 78 20.68 -0.94 -10.43
C TRP A 78 21.77 0.02 -10.91
N PRO A 79 21.42 1.21 -11.45
CA PRO A 79 22.40 2.21 -11.87
C PRO A 79 23.18 2.75 -10.65
N ARG A 80 24.41 3.20 -10.84
CA ARG A 80 25.29 3.65 -9.76
C ARG A 80 25.47 5.16 -9.64
N ALA A 81 25.36 5.88 -10.73
CA ALA A 81 25.74 7.29 -10.79
C ALA A 81 24.55 8.24 -10.92
N VAL A 82 23.35 7.78 -10.62
CA VAL A 82 22.12 8.57 -10.66
C VAL A 82 21.82 9.22 -9.32
N GLU A 83 21.08 10.33 -9.36
CA GLU A 83 20.48 10.94 -8.18
C GLU A 83 19.15 10.23 -7.90
N ALA A 84 19.04 9.61 -6.72
CA ALA A 84 17.89 8.78 -6.37
C ALA A 84 17.01 9.44 -5.32
N PHE A 85 15.70 9.31 -5.51
CA PHE A 85 14.67 9.95 -4.70
C PHE A 85 13.57 8.96 -4.36
N ALA A 86 12.96 9.13 -3.20
CA ALA A 86 11.77 8.38 -2.80
C ALA A 86 10.73 9.32 -2.20
N ILE A 87 9.47 8.89 -2.27
CA ILE A 87 8.35 9.68 -1.73
C ILE A 87 8.40 9.81 -0.20
N GLY A 88 8.97 8.84 0.49
CA GLY A 88 9.05 8.84 1.93
C GLY A 88 10.12 7.89 2.47
N ARG A 89 10.24 7.87 3.79
CA ARG A 89 11.30 7.14 4.49
C ARG A 89 11.29 5.63 4.23
N THR A 90 10.13 4.99 4.28
CA THR A 90 10.00 3.54 4.09
C THR A 90 10.41 3.13 2.67
N THR A 91 9.99 3.89 1.67
CA THR A 91 10.37 3.67 0.27
C THR A 91 11.86 3.95 0.07
N ALA A 92 12.39 5.00 0.68
CA ALA A 92 13.82 5.34 0.62
C ALA A 92 14.69 4.21 1.19
N LEU A 93 14.32 3.67 2.33
CA LEU A 93 15.04 2.54 2.94
C LEU A 93 15.01 1.30 2.03
N ALA A 94 13.84 0.98 1.47
CA ALA A 94 13.70 -0.15 0.55
C ALA A 94 14.57 0.01 -0.70
N LEU A 95 14.58 1.19 -1.32
CA LEU A 95 15.41 1.46 -2.50
C LEU A 95 16.90 1.44 -2.17
N HIS A 96 17.30 2.00 -1.03
CA HIS A 96 18.68 1.94 -0.57
C HIS A 96 19.17 0.50 -0.38
N GLN A 97 18.37 -0.34 0.26
CA GLN A 97 18.73 -1.73 0.54
C GLN A 97 19.00 -2.55 -0.73
N VAL A 98 18.25 -2.30 -1.80
CA VAL A 98 18.40 -3.08 -3.06
C VAL A 98 19.39 -2.46 -4.04
N SER A 99 19.56 -1.14 -4.01
CA SER A 99 20.40 -0.41 -4.99
C SER A 99 21.77 0.00 -4.45
N GLY A 100 21.91 0.16 -3.14
CA GLY A 100 23.08 0.75 -2.51
C GLY A 100 23.23 2.26 -2.71
N LEU A 101 22.27 2.91 -3.39
CA LEU A 101 22.30 4.35 -3.65
C LEU A 101 21.95 5.15 -2.39
N HIS A 102 22.48 6.37 -2.30
CA HIS A 102 21.97 7.37 -1.38
C HIS A 102 20.64 7.89 -1.88
N ILE A 103 19.61 7.89 -1.02
CA ILE A 103 18.25 8.23 -1.41
C ILE A 103 17.82 9.53 -0.73
N HIS A 104 17.45 10.52 -1.53
CA HIS A 104 16.82 11.75 -1.05
C HIS A 104 15.32 11.55 -0.86
N TYR A 105 14.78 12.03 0.25
CA TYR A 105 13.34 11.95 0.51
C TYR A 105 12.87 13.11 1.40
N PRO A 106 11.59 13.52 1.31
CA PRO A 106 11.06 14.58 2.16
C PRO A 106 10.96 14.10 3.62
N ARG A 107 11.34 14.96 4.57
CA ARG A 107 11.36 14.62 6.00
C ARG A 107 10.06 14.98 6.72
N ASP A 108 9.37 16.00 6.26
CA ASP A 108 8.19 16.53 6.96
C ASP A 108 6.91 15.81 6.59
N ARG A 109 6.65 15.67 5.29
CA ARG A 109 5.45 14.99 4.75
C ARG A 109 5.82 14.19 3.52
N GLU A 110 5.34 12.96 3.45
CA GLU A 110 5.61 12.01 2.36
C GLU A 110 4.66 12.23 1.17
N ILE A 111 4.74 13.42 0.57
CA ILE A 111 3.93 13.83 -0.58
C ILE A 111 4.78 14.47 -1.67
N SER A 112 4.29 14.41 -2.91
CA SER A 112 5.01 14.93 -4.09
C SER A 112 5.34 16.42 -3.98
N GLU A 113 4.44 17.22 -3.41
CA GLU A 113 4.63 18.65 -3.21
C GLU A 113 5.86 18.96 -2.34
N VAL A 114 6.08 18.18 -1.29
CA VAL A 114 7.24 18.36 -0.40
C VAL A 114 8.50 17.76 -1.02
N LEU A 115 8.38 16.63 -1.71
CA LEU A 115 9.49 16.06 -2.47
C LEU A 115 10.06 17.06 -3.50
N LEU A 116 9.19 17.77 -4.21
CA LEU A 116 9.56 18.79 -5.19
C LEU A 116 10.27 20.03 -4.61
N GLN A 117 10.21 20.22 -3.28
CA GLN A 117 10.90 21.31 -2.57
C GLN A 117 12.36 20.99 -2.26
N LEU A 118 12.80 19.75 -2.44
CA LEU A 118 14.19 19.37 -2.21
C LEU A 118 15.14 20.21 -3.10
N PRO A 119 16.26 20.71 -2.54
CA PRO A 119 17.20 21.54 -3.29
C PRO A 119 17.71 20.87 -4.58
N GLU A 120 17.90 19.56 -4.55
CA GLU A 120 18.40 18.74 -5.66
C GLU A 120 17.44 18.71 -6.85
N LEU A 121 16.16 19.03 -6.63
CA LEU A 121 15.13 19.03 -7.67
C LEU A 121 14.81 20.43 -8.23
N LYS A 122 15.49 21.48 -7.76
CA LYS A 122 15.24 22.84 -8.23
C LYS A 122 15.78 23.08 -9.64
N ASN A 123 16.88 22.44 -9.99
CA ASN A 123 17.55 22.62 -11.28
C ASN A 123 17.76 21.28 -11.98
N VAL A 124 16.76 20.85 -12.72
CA VAL A 124 16.74 19.53 -13.42
C VAL A 124 16.65 19.65 -14.95
N ALA A 125 16.82 20.85 -15.49
CA ALA A 125 16.75 21.09 -16.92
C ALA A 125 17.78 20.22 -17.68
N GLY A 126 17.31 19.55 -18.73
CA GLY A 126 18.14 18.67 -19.56
C GLY A 126 18.42 17.29 -18.98
N LYS A 127 17.97 17.01 -17.76
CA LYS A 127 18.12 15.69 -17.14
C LYS A 127 16.98 14.76 -17.53
N ARG A 128 17.26 13.46 -17.54
CA ARG A 128 16.23 12.44 -17.62
C ARG A 128 15.74 12.12 -16.20
N ALA A 129 14.45 11.89 -16.07
CA ALA A 129 13.82 11.48 -14.82
C ALA A 129 13.00 10.21 -15.07
N LEU A 130 13.41 9.10 -14.45
CA LEU A 130 12.66 7.85 -14.47
C LEU A 130 11.91 7.71 -13.16
N ILE A 131 10.59 7.58 -13.23
CA ILE A 131 9.71 7.46 -12.07
C ILE A 131 9.11 6.06 -12.02
N LEU A 132 9.50 5.29 -10.99
CA LEU A 132 8.97 3.96 -10.70
C LEU A 132 7.70 4.08 -9.86
N ARG A 133 6.61 3.55 -10.37
CA ARG A 133 5.29 3.62 -9.72
C ARG A 133 4.42 2.40 -10.01
N GLY A 134 3.22 2.38 -9.42
CA GLY A 134 2.17 1.44 -9.79
C GLY A 134 1.28 2.00 -10.91
N ASN A 135 0.25 1.23 -11.26
CA ASN A 135 -0.76 1.68 -12.20
C ASN A 135 -1.63 2.76 -11.55
N GLY A 136 -1.75 3.88 -12.22
CA GLY A 136 -2.45 5.05 -11.68
C GLY A 136 -1.59 5.86 -10.72
N GLY A 137 -2.20 6.83 -10.06
CA GLY A 137 -1.53 7.76 -9.18
C GLY A 137 -1.50 9.18 -9.73
N ARG A 138 -0.87 10.08 -8.95
CA ARG A 138 -0.85 11.50 -9.28
C ARG A 138 0.21 11.80 -10.34
N GLU A 139 -0.15 12.66 -11.28
CA GLU A 139 0.76 13.13 -12.33
C GLU A 139 1.62 14.32 -11.90
N LEU A 140 1.34 14.90 -10.73
CA LEU A 140 1.95 16.15 -10.25
C LEU A 140 3.48 16.15 -10.31
N LEU A 141 4.12 15.07 -9.87
CA LEU A 141 5.59 14.99 -9.87
C LEU A 141 6.15 15.06 -11.28
N GLY A 142 5.60 14.26 -12.20
CA GLY A 142 6.03 14.24 -13.60
C GLY A 142 5.77 15.56 -14.30
N GLU A 143 4.62 16.16 -14.10
CA GLU A 143 4.26 17.47 -14.65
C GLU A 143 5.22 18.56 -14.17
N ALA A 144 5.47 18.63 -12.87
CA ALA A 144 6.37 19.62 -12.30
C ALA A 144 7.83 19.47 -12.79
N LEU A 145 8.33 18.25 -12.86
CA LEU A 145 9.67 17.99 -13.39
C LEU A 145 9.77 18.34 -14.89
N THR A 146 8.73 18.05 -15.64
CA THR A 146 8.66 18.44 -17.06
C THR A 146 8.67 19.96 -17.23
N GLU A 147 7.92 20.69 -16.43
CA GLU A 147 7.94 22.16 -16.41
C GLU A 147 9.32 22.72 -16.08
N ARG A 148 10.09 22.02 -15.23
CA ARG A 148 11.46 22.37 -14.86
C ARG A 148 12.50 21.96 -15.94
N GLY A 149 12.06 21.38 -17.05
CA GLY A 149 12.90 21.03 -18.18
C GLY A 149 13.50 19.62 -18.19
N ALA A 150 13.03 18.73 -17.31
CA ALA A 150 13.43 17.33 -17.33
C ALA A 150 12.63 16.51 -18.36
N ALA A 151 13.28 15.49 -18.94
CA ALA A 151 12.63 14.50 -19.78
C ALA A 151 12.11 13.36 -18.89
N VAL A 152 10.81 13.35 -18.59
CA VAL A 152 10.17 12.43 -17.66
C VAL A 152 9.67 11.18 -18.35
N THR A 153 9.98 10.02 -17.79
CA THR A 153 9.42 8.72 -18.16
C THR A 153 8.90 8.03 -16.90
N PHE A 154 7.68 7.52 -16.97
CA PHE A 154 7.13 6.64 -15.93
C PHE A 154 7.40 5.17 -16.29
N CYS A 155 7.60 4.35 -15.25
CA CYS A 155 7.59 2.90 -15.39
C CYS A 155 6.62 2.31 -14.36
N GLU A 156 5.53 1.77 -14.84
CA GLU A 156 4.55 1.06 -14.00
C GLU A 156 5.08 -0.34 -13.67
N CYS A 157 5.68 -0.47 -12.50
CA CYS A 157 6.33 -1.68 -12.03
C CYS A 157 5.36 -2.71 -11.47
N TYR A 158 4.18 -2.28 -11.05
CA TYR A 158 3.14 -3.15 -10.51
C TYR A 158 1.75 -2.64 -10.83
N GLN A 159 0.79 -3.55 -10.71
CA GLN A 159 -0.63 -3.23 -10.78
C GLN A 159 -1.29 -3.54 -9.44
N ARG A 160 -2.12 -2.60 -8.99
CA ARG A 160 -3.00 -2.75 -7.85
C ARG A 160 -4.41 -2.98 -8.38
N SER A 161 -5.00 -4.11 -8.06
CA SER A 161 -6.34 -4.47 -8.53
C SER A 161 -7.18 -5.10 -7.43
N ALA A 162 -8.49 -4.97 -7.56
CA ALA A 162 -9.42 -5.67 -6.70
C ALA A 162 -9.37 -7.18 -6.96
N LYS A 163 -9.32 -7.98 -5.91
CA LYS A 163 -9.52 -9.43 -6.03
C LYS A 163 -10.99 -9.72 -6.29
N ILE A 164 -11.25 -10.60 -7.21
CA ILE A 164 -12.61 -11.00 -7.59
C ILE A 164 -13.00 -12.24 -6.79
N TYR A 165 -14.09 -12.13 -6.03
CA TYR A 165 -14.64 -13.21 -5.21
C TYR A 165 -16.12 -13.45 -5.53
N ASP A 166 -16.58 -14.67 -5.30
CA ASP A 166 -18.00 -14.98 -5.22
C ASP A 166 -18.54 -14.53 -3.84
N GLY A 167 -19.33 -13.46 -3.83
CA GLY A 167 -19.82 -12.85 -2.58
C GLY A 167 -20.65 -13.78 -1.72
N THR A 168 -21.49 -14.63 -2.31
CA THR A 168 -22.31 -15.60 -1.58
C THR A 168 -21.46 -16.68 -0.94
N GLN A 169 -20.48 -17.20 -1.67
CA GLN A 169 -19.57 -18.23 -1.19
C GLN A 169 -18.70 -17.70 -0.05
N GLU A 170 -18.14 -16.51 -0.20
CA GLU A 170 -17.30 -15.90 0.83
C GLU A 170 -18.09 -15.49 2.08
N ALA A 171 -19.29 -14.93 1.90
CA ALA A 171 -20.18 -14.61 3.00
C ALA A 171 -20.51 -15.85 3.84
N HIS A 172 -20.87 -16.94 3.18
CA HIS A 172 -21.15 -18.22 3.84
C HIS A 172 -19.92 -18.75 4.59
N ARG A 173 -18.74 -18.72 3.95
CA ARG A 173 -17.47 -19.17 4.55
C ARG A 173 -17.17 -18.44 5.85
N TRP A 174 -17.15 -17.13 5.82
CA TRP A 174 -16.72 -16.30 6.94
C TRP A 174 -17.77 -16.21 8.04
N HIS A 175 -19.03 -16.19 7.69
CA HIS A 175 -20.12 -16.28 8.65
C HIS A 175 -20.10 -17.62 9.40
N THR A 176 -19.92 -18.73 8.70
CA THR A 176 -19.84 -20.07 9.30
C THR A 176 -18.63 -20.23 10.20
N ARG A 177 -17.50 -19.58 9.88
CA ARG A 177 -16.32 -19.56 10.73
C ARG A 177 -16.45 -18.67 11.96
N GLY A 178 -17.56 -17.98 12.13
CA GLY A 178 -17.84 -17.16 13.30
C GLY A 178 -17.04 -15.88 13.37
N ILE A 179 -16.70 -15.28 12.23
CA ILE A 179 -16.05 -13.96 12.18
C ILE A 179 -16.89 -12.93 12.90
N THR A 180 -16.29 -12.23 13.86
CA THR A 180 -16.91 -11.19 14.68
C THR A 180 -16.22 -9.83 14.58
N THR A 181 -14.99 -9.82 14.08
CA THR A 181 -14.17 -8.60 13.99
C THR A 181 -13.53 -8.51 12.60
N LEU A 182 -13.61 -7.33 12.01
CA LEU A 182 -13.08 -7.03 10.68
C LEU A 182 -11.97 -5.98 10.80
N VAL A 183 -10.89 -6.14 10.04
CA VAL A 183 -9.83 -5.14 9.91
C VAL A 183 -9.80 -4.63 8.47
N VAL A 184 -10.05 -3.34 8.29
CA VAL A 184 -10.10 -2.70 6.96
C VAL A 184 -9.28 -1.40 6.99
N THR A 185 -8.34 -1.24 6.07
CA THR A 185 -7.35 -0.16 6.10
C THR A 185 -7.51 0.90 5.01
N SER A 186 -8.51 0.77 4.13
CA SER A 186 -8.82 1.80 3.13
C SER A 186 -10.31 1.91 2.86
N GLY A 187 -10.73 3.09 2.37
CA GLY A 187 -12.13 3.33 2.01
C GLY A 187 -12.58 2.49 0.81
N GLU A 188 -11.70 2.26 -0.14
CA GLU A 188 -11.94 1.39 -1.27
C GLU A 188 -12.25 -0.05 -0.82
N MET A 189 -11.41 -0.62 0.05
CA MET A 189 -11.63 -1.96 0.59
C MET A 189 -12.89 -2.03 1.44
N LEU A 190 -13.21 -0.98 2.18
CA LEU A 190 -14.42 -0.92 2.99
C LEU A 190 -15.68 -0.99 2.12
N ARG A 191 -15.75 -0.21 1.05
CA ARG A 191 -16.84 -0.25 0.07
C ARG A 191 -16.90 -1.60 -0.64
N GLN A 192 -15.75 -2.13 -1.04
CA GLN A 192 -15.62 -3.42 -1.70
C GLN A 192 -16.17 -4.55 -0.81
N LEU A 193 -15.81 -4.58 0.46
CA LEU A 193 -16.29 -5.57 1.42
C LEU A 193 -17.82 -5.46 1.61
N HIS A 194 -18.32 -4.24 1.79
CA HIS A 194 -19.73 -3.95 1.95
C HIS A 194 -20.53 -4.46 0.73
N ASP A 195 -20.09 -4.13 -0.47
CA ASP A 195 -20.82 -4.43 -1.71
C ASP A 195 -20.70 -5.90 -2.12
N LEU A 196 -19.61 -6.57 -1.72
CA LEU A 196 -19.39 -7.98 -1.99
C LEU A 196 -20.41 -8.88 -1.30
N MET A 197 -20.82 -8.52 -0.08
CA MET A 197 -21.70 -9.37 0.73
C MET A 197 -23.16 -9.26 0.26
N PRO A 198 -23.86 -10.40 0.07
CA PRO A 198 -25.29 -10.40 -0.24
C PRO A 198 -26.09 -9.65 0.84
N PRO A 199 -27.25 -9.05 0.49
CA PRO A 199 -28.01 -8.19 1.40
C PRO A 199 -28.35 -8.82 2.75
N TRP A 200 -28.70 -10.10 2.78
CA TRP A 200 -29.01 -10.79 4.03
C TRP A 200 -27.80 -10.88 4.96
N TYR A 201 -26.64 -11.33 4.43
CA TYR A 201 -25.39 -11.42 5.21
C TYR A 201 -24.88 -10.05 5.63
N ARG A 202 -25.03 -9.05 4.77
CA ARG A 202 -24.66 -7.67 5.09
C ARG A 202 -25.44 -7.16 6.31
N ALA A 203 -26.76 -7.24 6.29
CA ALA A 203 -27.63 -6.71 7.34
C ALA A 203 -27.57 -7.53 8.64
N ASN A 204 -27.49 -8.86 8.55
CA ASN A 204 -27.62 -9.74 9.70
C ASN A 204 -26.30 -10.16 10.32
N TRP A 205 -25.20 -9.96 9.61
CA TRP A 205 -23.88 -10.36 10.09
C TRP A 205 -22.81 -9.28 9.92
N LEU A 206 -22.49 -8.88 8.66
CA LEU A 206 -21.33 -8.03 8.37
C LEU A 206 -21.36 -6.71 9.14
N LEU A 207 -22.47 -5.99 9.07
CA LEU A 207 -22.65 -4.68 9.72
C LEU A 207 -22.75 -4.78 11.25
N ARG A 208 -22.95 -5.97 11.80
CA ARG A 208 -22.95 -6.24 13.23
C ARG A 208 -21.57 -6.62 13.76
N CYS A 209 -20.64 -6.96 12.87
CA CYS A 209 -19.27 -7.20 13.28
C CYS A 209 -18.62 -5.91 13.79
N ARG A 210 -17.70 -6.07 14.73
CA ARG A 210 -16.79 -4.99 15.12
C ARG A 210 -15.86 -4.67 13.95
N LEU A 211 -15.67 -3.40 13.68
CA LEU A 211 -14.81 -2.94 12.60
C LEU A 211 -13.63 -2.15 13.17
N VAL A 212 -12.41 -2.53 12.81
CA VAL A 212 -11.18 -1.80 13.11
C VAL A 212 -10.72 -1.10 11.84
N VAL A 213 -10.60 0.21 11.90
CA VAL A 213 -10.15 1.09 10.81
C VAL A 213 -8.96 1.93 11.26
N VAL A 214 -8.33 2.65 10.35
CA VAL A 214 -7.05 3.35 10.58
C VAL A 214 -7.15 4.86 10.61
N SER A 215 -8.35 5.42 10.49
CA SER A 215 -8.56 6.86 10.57
C SER A 215 -10.02 7.21 10.90
N GLU A 216 -10.22 8.41 11.42
CA GLU A 216 -11.57 8.94 11.66
C GLU A 216 -12.37 9.11 10.37
N ARG A 217 -11.71 9.44 9.27
CA ARG A 217 -12.36 9.50 7.95
C ARG A 217 -12.94 8.16 7.54
N LEU A 218 -12.22 7.05 7.77
CA LEU A 218 -12.73 5.71 7.51
C LEU A 218 -13.86 5.34 8.46
N ALA A 219 -13.78 5.73 9.73
CA ALA A 219 -14.85 5.52 10.69
C ALA A 219 -16.14 6.23 10.27
N THR A 220 -16.05 7.46 9.76
CA THR A 220 -17.19 8.20 9.23
C THR A 220 -17.82 7.47 8.03
N LEU A 221 -17.00 7.04 7.07
CA LEU A 221 -17.46 6.25 5.93
C LEU A 221 -18.14 4.95 6.38
N ALA A 222 -17.57 4.26 7.37
CA ALA A 222 -18.14 3.04 7.91
C ALA A 222 -19.52 3.27 8.54
N ARG A 223 -19.70 4.35 9.27
CA ARG A 223 -21.02 4.73 9.83
C ARG A 223 -22.04 5.00 8.74
N GLU A 224 -21.64 5.72 7.70
CA GLU A 224 -22.50 5.97 6.53
C GLU A 224 -22.92 4.68 5.83
N LEU A 225 -22.06 3.67 5.81
CA LEU A 225 -22.35 2.35 5.24
C LEU A 225 -23.16 1.45 6.18
N GLY A 226 -23.28 1.81 7.47
CA GLY A 226 -24.15 1.11 8.43
C GLY A 226 -23.46 0.40 9.58
N TRP A 227 -22.10 0.45 9.69
CA TRP A 227 -21.42 -0.08 10.86
C TRP A 227 -21.63 0.83 12.08
N GLN A 228 -21.84 0.23 13.24
CA GLN A 228 -22.02 0.95 14.50
C GLN A 228 -20.88 0.72 15.48
N ASN A 229 -20.30 -0.47 15.48
CA ASN A 229 -19.23 -0.84 16.40
C ASN A 229 -17.86 -0.68 15.71
N ILE A 230 -17.26 0.49 15.87
CA ILE A 230 -16.06 0.89 15.15
C ILE A 230 -14.97 1.29 16.14
N LEU A 231 -13.76 0.76 15.94
CA LEU A 231 -12.54 1.16 16.63
C LEU A 231 -11.54 1.74 15.63
N VAL A 232 -10.94 2.87 15.98
CA VAL A 232 -9.93 3.53 15.17
C VAL A 232 -8.54 3.24 15.75
N ALA A 233 -7.68 2.61 14.95
CA ALA A 233 -6.28 2.40 15.30
C ALA A 233 -5.46 3.70 15.12
N ASP A 234 -4.35 3.81 15.85
CA ASP A 234 -3.52 5.02 15.84
C ASP A 234 -2.84 5.28 14.51
N ASN A 235 -2.58 4.23 13.73
CA ASN A 235 -1.91 4.30 12.44
C ASN A 235 -2.31 3.10 11.57
N ALA A 236 -1.87 3.10 10.31
CA ALA A 236 -2.18 2.06 9.33
C ALA A 236 -1.21 0.86 9.33
N ASP A 237 -0.17 0.89 10.16
CA ASP A 237 0.78 -0.22 10.26
C ASP A 237 0.25 -1.38 11.13
N ASN A 238 0.86 -2.56 10.99
CA ASN A 238 0.47 -3.75 11.72
C ASN A 238 0.66 -3.62 13.24
N ASP A 239 1.63 -2.83 13.71
CA ASP A 239 1.84 -2.61 15.14
C ASP A 239 0.66 -1.84 15.76
N ALA A 240 0.19 -0.80 15.09
CA ALA A 240 -0.97 -0.03 15.53
C ALA A 240 -2.26 -0.86 15.49
N LEU A 241 -2.45 -1.65 14.44
CA LEU A 241 -3.59 -2.56 14.32
C LEU A 241 -3.59 -3.63 15.41
N LEU A 242 -2.41 -4.18 15.72
CA LEU A 242 -2.26 -5.17 16.78
C LEU A 242 -2.58 -4.57 18.14
N ARG A 243 -2.10 -3.36 18.46
CA ARG A 243 -2.45 -2.65 19.69
C ARG A 243 -3.95 -2.41 19.81
N ALA A 244 -4.60 -1.96 18.75
CA ALA A 244 -6.04 -1.74 18.71
C ALA A 244 -6.81 -3.03 19.00
N LEU A 245 -6.44 -4.13 18.36
CA LEU A 245 -7.07 -5.44 18.57
C LEU A 245 -6.82 -5.98 19.99
N GLN A 246 -5.63 -5.81 20.53
CA GLN A 246 -5.31 -6.19 21.91
C GLN A 246 -6.12 -5.40 22.93
N SER A 247 -6.40 -4.12 22.69
CA SER A 247 -7.23 -3.31 23.57
C SER A 247 -8.65 -3.87 23.74
N LEU A 248 -9.15 -4.52 22.70
CA LEU A 248 -10.45 -5.19 22.71
C LEU A 248 -10.46 -6.47 23.57
N LEU A 249 -9.31 -7.12 23.72
CA LEU A 249 -9.18 -8.34 24.54
C LEU A 249 -9.06 -8.04 26.04
N HIS A 250 -8.50 -6.88 26.38
CA HIS A 250 -8.24 -6.48 27.77
C HIS A 250 -9.26 -5.48 28.31
N GLY A 251 -10.15 -4.95 27.47
CA GLY A 251 -11.23 -4.09 27.88
C GLY A 251 -12.27 -4.88 28.68
N LYS A 252 -12.31 -4.70 29.99
CA LYS A 252 -13.46 -5.11 30.82
C LYS A 252 -14.70 -4.40 30.30
N PRO A 253 -15.84 -5.07 30.20
CA PRO A 253 -17.10 -4.35 29.97
C PRO A 253 -17.30 -3.38 31.14
N GLN A 254 -17.45 -2.10 30.85
CA GLN A 254 -18.07 -1.13 31.74
C GLN A 254 -19.59 -1.33 31.70
#